data_f3e27df3883f4629131f2a8e3e15b383
#
_entry.id   f3e27df3883f4629131f2a8e3e15b383
#
_cell.length_a   1.000
_cell.length_b   1.000
_cell.length_c   1.000
_cell.angle_alpha   90.00
_cell.angle_beta   90.00
_cell.angle_gamma   90.00
#
_symmetry.space_group_name_H-M   'P 1'
#
loop_
_entity.id
_entity.type
_entity.pdbx_description
1 polymer ?
#
loop_
_entity_poly.entity_id
_entity_poly.type
_entity_poly.pdbx_seq_one_letter_code
_entity_poly.pdbx_strand_id
1 'polypeptide(L)'
;VHNETSTGVTSRIGEIRKAMDNAEHPALLFVDTISSLGSIDYRHEEWKVDVTVGGSQKGLLLPPGLSFNAISSKALEAYKISELPKSYWDWGPMLENNKKGYFPYTPATNLFYGLDEAINMLTEEGLDNVFKRHKRFAEATRVAVNSWGLEILCKNPEEYSDSLTAVMVPE
;
A
#
# COMPACT_ATOMS: atom_id res chain seq x y z
N VAL A 1 7.11 -5.33 1.50
CA VAL A 1 6.68 -4.24 0.61
C VAL A 1 5.82 -4.82 -0.49
N HIS A 2 4.61 -4.26 -0.75
CA HIS A 2 3.78 -4.71 -1.87
C HIS A 2 4.35 -4.24 -3.21
N ASN A 3 4.74 -2.97 -3.28
CA ASN A 3 5.35 -2.40 -4.48
C ASN A 3 6.65 -1.69 -4.14
N GLU A 4 7.80 -2.23 -4.60
CA GLU A 4 9.13 -1.71 -4.30
C GLU A 4 9.53 -0.65 -5.33
N THR A 5 9.67 0.60 -4.87
CA THR A 5 9.92 1.74 -5.75
C THR A 5 11.32 1.80 -6.32
N SER A 6 12.31 1.19 -5.68
CA SER A 6 13.69 1.15 -6.18
C SER A 6 13.90 0.16 -7.34
N THR A 7 13.03 -0.83 -7.48
CA THR A 7 13.18 -1.92 -8.46
C THR A 7 12.03 -2.04 -9.45
N GLY A 8 10.87 -1.45 -9.15
CA GLY A 8 9.66 -1.63 -9.96
C GLY A 8 9.06 -3.04 -9.86
N VAL A 9 9.25 -3.70 -8.69
CA VAL A 9 8.74 -5.06 -8.43
C VAL A 9 7.48 -4.98 -7.55
N THR A 10 6.43 -5.66 -7.97
CA THR A 10 5.22 -5.91 -7.16
C THR A 10 5.27 -7.32 -6.59
N SER A 11 5.25 -7.42 -5.26
CA SER A 11 5.28 -8.69 -4.54
C SER A 11 3.91 -9.38 -4.54
N ARG A 12 3.90 -10.69 -4.68
CA ARG A 12 2.69 -11.53 -4.67
C ARG A 12 2.27 -11.84 -3.24
N ILE A 13 1.65 -10.86 -2.56
CA ILE A 13 1.33 -10.94 -1.13
C ILE A 13 0.43 -12.12 -0.79
N GLY A 14 -0.56 -12.43 -1.64
CA GLY A 14 -1.43 -13.58 -1.44
C GLY A 14 -0.67 -14.93 -1.44
N GLU A 15 0.39 -15.05 -2.24
CA GLU A 15 1.24 -16.25 -2.26
C GLU A 15 2.15 -16.33 -1.03
N ILE A 16 2.67 -15.18 -0.58
CA ILE A 16 3.43 -15.09 0.68
C ILE A 16 2.55 -15.56 1.84
N ARG A 17 1.28 -15.10 1.91
CA ARG A 17 0.34 -15.55 2.94
C ARG A 17 0.11 -17.05 2.89
N LYS A 18 -0.11 -17.62 1.70
CA LYS A 18 -0.25 -19.07 1.54
C LYS A 18 0.97 -19.85 2.01
N ALA A 19 2.17 -19.36 1.71
CA ALA A 19 3.42 -19.98 2.18
C ALA A 19 3.55 -19.95 3.71
N MET A 20 3.18 -18.83 4.35
CA MET A 20 3.17 -18.72 5.81
C MET A 20 2.12 -19.66 6.44
N ASP A 21 0.94 -19.77 5.84
CA ASP A 21 -0.13 -20.68 6.32
C ASP A 21 0.29 -22.14 6.18
N ASN A 22 0.89 -22.51 5.06
CA ASN A 22 1.39 -23.87 4.83
C ASN A 22 2.52 -24.28 5.80
N ALA A 23 3.32 -23.30 6.21
CA ALA A 23 4.39 -23.48 7.20
C ALA A 23 3.86 -23.38 8.66
N GLU A 24 2.57 -23.14 8.87
CA GLU A 24 1.96 -22.88 10.19
C GLU A 24 2.72 -21.78 10.96
N HIS A 25 3.28 -20.79 10.24
CA HIS A 25 4.17 -19.80 10.82
C HIS A 25 3.42 -18.76 11.64
N PRO A 26 3.76 -18.52 12.92
CA PRO A 26 2.98 -17.67 13.83
C PRO A 26 3.11 -16.18 13.58
N ALA A 27 4.11 -15.74 12.81
CA ALA A 27 4.39 -14.33 12.59
C ALA A 27 3.19 -13.56 12.03
N LEU A 28 3.16 -12.27 12.30
CA LEU A 28 2.26 -11.32 11.66
C LEU A 28 2.80 -10.96 10.26
N LEU A 29 1.90 -10.83 9.29
CA LEU A 29 2.22 -10.32 7.96
C LEU A 29 1.98 -8.82 7.93
N PHE A 30 3.05 -8.03 7.92
CA PHE A 30 3.04 -6.59 7.73
C PHE A 30 3.31 -6.25 6.26
N VAL A 31 2.50 -5.38 5.67
CA VAL A 31 2.67 -4.99 4.28
C VAL A 31 2.68 -3.47 4.14
N ASP A 32 3.76 -2.95 3.58
CA ASP A 32 3.86 -1.58 3.13
C ASP A 32 3.19 -1.46 1.75
N THR A 33 2.20 -0.59 1.65
CA THR A 33 1.46 -0.28 0.42
C THR A 33 1.56 1.18 0.01
N ILE A 34 2.53 1.90 0.53
CA ILE A 34 2.66 3.36 0.30
C ILE A 34 2.63 3.71 -1.20
N SER A 35 3.29 2.92 -2.04
CA SER A 35 3.37 3.18 -3.48
C SER A 35 2.38 2.38 -4.34
N SER A 36 1.55 1.55 -3.73
CA SER A 36 0.57 0.71 -4.44
C SER A 36 -0.89 1.01 -4.11
N LEU A 37 -1.18 1.47 -2.89
CA LEU A 37 -2.56 1.73 -2.46
C LEU A 37 -3.23 2.78 -3.36
N GLY A 38 -4.40 2.43 -3.91
CA GLY A 38 -5.10 3.28 -4.87
C GLY A 38 -4.52 3.27 -6.30
N SER A 39 -3.49 2.46 -6.58
CA SER A 39 -2.87 2.36 -7.92
C SER A 39 -2.77 0.93 -8.43
N ILE A 40 -2.54 -0.03 -7.55
CA ILE A 40 -2.38 -1.46 -7.85
C ILE A 40 -3.38 -2.22 -7.01
N ASP A 41 -3.98 -3.29 -7.55
CA ASP A 41 -4.93 -4.13 -6.80
C ASP A 41 -4.26 -4.69 -5.54
N TYR A 42 -4.85 -4.38 -4.39
CA TYR A 42 -4.39 -4.80 -3.08
C TYR A 42 -5.56 -5.17 -2.18
N ARG A 43 -5.52 -6.37 -1.58
CA ARG A 43 -6.66 -6.99 -0.90
C ARG A 43 -6.30 -7.40 0.52
N HIS A 44 -6.38 -6.47 1.46
CA HIS A 44 -6.01 -6.68 2.86
C HIS A 44 -6.71 -7.89 3.49
N GLU A 45 -8.04 -7.94 3.41
CA GLU A 45 -8.84 -8.99 4.06
C GLU A 45 -8.73 -10.33 3.34
N GLU A 46 -8.86 -10.33 2.01
CA GLU A 46 -8.81 -11.54 1.19
C GLU A 46 -7.47 -12.27 1.34
N TRP A 47 -6.37 -11.51 1.38
CA TRP A 47 -5.03 -12.07 1.58
C TRP A 47 -4.65 -12.22 3.05
N LYS A 48 -5.57 -11.99 3.99
CA LYS A 48 -5.37 -12.13 5.44
C LYS A 48 -4.10 -11.43 5.92
N VAL A 49 -3.87 -10.21 5.45
CA VAL A 49 -2.76 -9.39 5.92
C VAL A 49 -3.05 -8.93 7.34
N ASP A 50 -2.06 -8.98 8.21
CA ASP A 50 -2.25 -8.61 9.62
C ASP A 50 -2.15 -7.10 9.83
N VAL A 51 -1.23 -6.43 9.14
CA VAL A 51 -1.10 -4.97 9.17
C VAL A 51 -0.76 -4.45 7.78
N THR A 52 -1.53 -3.47 7.32
CA THR A 52 -1.23 -2.71 6.11
C THR A 52 -0.89 -1.27 6.48
N VAL A 53 0.17 -0.73 5.92
CA VAL A 53 0.54 0.67 6.05
C VAL A 53 0.39 1.37 4.71
N GLY A 54 -0.40 2.44 4.69
CA GLY A 54 -0.61 3.30 3.54
C GLY A 54 -0.29 4.76 3.83
N GLY A 55 -0.13 5.56 2.79
CA GLY A 55 0.13 6.99 2.91
C GLY A 55 -0.64 7.80 1.88
N SER A 56 -0.82 9.09 2.16
CA SER A 56 -1.69 9.98 1.38
C SER A 56 -1.11 10.42 0.03
N GLN A 57 0.24 10.51 -0.10
CA GLN A 57 0.91 11.22 -1.19
C GLN A 57 1.21 10.41 -2.46
N LYS A 58 0.58 9.28 -2.66
CA LYS A 58 0.74 8.41 -3.83
C LYS A 58 -0.60 8.19 -4.51
N GLY A 59 -1.08 6.96 -4.62
CA GLY A 59 -2.33 6.64 -5.28
C GLY A 59 -3.59 7.29 -4.68
N LEU A 60 -3.50 7.82 -3.45
CA LEU A 60 -4.58 8.59 -2.84
C LEU A 60 -4.56 10.10 -3.19
N LEU A 61 -3.70 10.53 -4.12
CA LEU A 61 -3.76 11.85 -4.78
C LEU A 61 -3.56 13.08 -3.88
N LEU A 62 -3.10 12.92 -2.64
CA LEU A 62 -2.91 14.00 -1.68
C LEU A 62 -1.44 14.41 -1.52
N PRO A 63 -1.16 15.56 -0.89
CA PRO A 63 0.16 15.82 -0.31
C PRO A 63 0.51 14.82 0.82
N PRO A 64 1.80 14.67 1.16
CA PRO A 64 2.19 13.89 2.34
C PRO A 64 1.63 14.51 3.62
N GLY A 65 1.29 13.65 4.61
CA GLY A 65 0.84 14.10 5.93
C GLY A 65 -0.22 13.23 6.59
N LEU A 66 -0.80 12.24 5.87
CA LEU A 66 -1.67 11.22 6.47
C LEU A 66 -1.04 9.83 6.29
N SER A 67 -1.17 9.02 7.36
CA SER A 67 -0.84 7.60 7.36
C SER A 67 -2.10 6.79 7.67
N PHE A 68 -2.26 5.69 6.98
CA PHE A 68 -3.39 4.78 7.15
C PHE A 68 -2.86 3.42 7.61
N ASN A 69 -3.53 2.84 8.61
CA ASN A 69 -3.20 1.51 9.13
C ASN A 69 -4.47 0.65 9.12
N ALA A 70 -4.49 -0.41 8.33
CA ALA A 70 -5.50 -1.46 8.46
C ALA A 70 -4.90 -2.58 9.32
N ILE A 71 -5.66 -3.02 10.35
CA ILE A 71 -5.13 -3.88 11.42
C ILE A 71 -6.08 -5.06 11.63
N SER A 72 -5.57 -6.29 11.52
CA SER A 72 -6.33 -7.51 11.79
C SER A 72 -6.60 -7.73 13.28
N SER A 73 -7.59 -8.55 13.60
CA SER A 73 -7.84 -8.99 14.98
C SER A 73 -6.61 -9.70 15.58
N LYS A 74 -5.88 -10.51 14.79
CA LYS A 74 -4.65 -11.17 15.22
C LYS A 74 -3.57 -10.17 15.62
N ALA A 75 -3.40 -9.09 14.85
CA ALA A 75 -2.45 -8.02 15.19
C ALA A 75 -2.88 -7.25 16.45
N LEU A 76 -4.17 -7.03 16.65
CA LEU A 76 -4.70 -6.41 17.88
C LEU A 76 -4.48 -7.29 19.12
N GLU A 77 -4.59 -8.61 19.02
CA GLU A 77 -4.25 -9.49 20.14
C GLU A 77 -2.74 -9.41 20.47
N ALA A 78 -1.88 -9.43 19.45
CA ALA A 78 -0.45 -9.24 19.65
C ALA A 78 -0.10 -7.87 20.25
N TYR A 79 -0.83 -6.82 19.86
CA TYR A 79 -0.69 -5.49 20.44
C TYR A 79 -0.91 -5.47 21.97
N LYS A 80 -1.91 -6.23 22.47
CA LYS A 80 -2.25 -6.27 23.91
C LYS A 80 -1.11 -6.81 24.78
N ILE A 81 -0.30 -7.71 24.24
CA ILE A 81 0.81 -8.35 24.94
C ILE A 81 2.18 -7.73 24.61
N SER A 82 2.21 -6.70 23.76
CA SER A 82 3.44 -6.01 23.38
C SER A 82 3.96 -5.14 24.52
N GLU A 83 5.21 -5.36 24.92
CA GLU A 83 5.86 -4.68 26.04
C GLU A 83 6.70 -3.46 25.63
N LEU A 84 6.97 -3.28 24.33
CA LEU A 84 7.74 -2.13 23.87
C LEU A 84 7.02 -0.81 24.18
N PRO A 85 7.74 0.20 24.68
CA PRO A 85 7.16 1.52 24.96
C PRO A 85 6.49 2.10 23.72
N LYS A 86 5.28 2.59 23.87
CA LYS A 86 4.48 3.22 22.83
C LYS A 86 4.06 4.62 23.29
N SER A 87 3.85 5.52 22.35
CA SER A 87 3.32 6.87 22.62
C SER A 87 2.55 7.36 21.40
N TYR A 88 3.15 8.21 20.56
CA TYR A 88 2.48 8.78 19.39
C TYR A 88 1.94 7.71 18.41
N TRP A 89 2.63 6.58 18.23
CA TRP A 89 2.22 5.47 17.38
C TRP A 89 1.47 4.35 18.12
N ASP A 90 0.86 4.68 19.23
CA ASP A 90 0.06 3.73 20.00
C ASP A 90 -1.34 3.58 19.39
N TRP A 91 -1.68 2.37 18.94
CA TRP A 91 -2.97 2.08 18.34
C TRP A 91 -4.14 2.15 19.33
N GLY A 92 -3.93 1.90 20.61
CA GLY A 92 -4.99 1.93 21.63
C GLY A 92 -5.73 3.26 21.66
N PRO A 93 -5.04 4.37 22.01
CA PRO A 93 -5.64 5.71 21.96
C PRO A 93 -6.19 6.09 20.57
N MET A 94 -5.53 5.69 19.48
CA MET A 94 -6.01 5.96 18.12
C MET A 94 -7.36 5.29 17.88
N LEU A 95 -7.50 4.00 18.16
CA LEU A 95 -8.73 3.24 17.98
C LEU A 95 -9.88 3.77 18.84
N GLU A 96 -9.60 4.11 20.11
CA GLU A 96 -10.60 4.66 21.01
C GLU A 96 -11.13 6.02 20.55
N ASN A 97 -10.25 6.88 20.09
CA ASN A 97 -10.64 8.20 19.58
C ASN A 97 -11.36 8.10 18.25
N ASN A 98 -10.85 7.29 17.30
CA ASN A 98 -11.46 7.11 15.98
C ASN A 98 -12.91 6.60 16.07
N LYS A 99 -13.23 5.70 17.02
CA LYS A 99 -14.61 5.26 17.28
C LYS A 99 -15.57 6.41 17.60
N LYS A 100 -15.06 7.51 18.13
CA LYS A 100 -15.82 8.69 18.51
C LYS A 100 -15.73 9.81 17.46
N GLY A 101 -15.05 9.58 16.33
CA GLY A 101 -14.79 10.59 15.31
C GLY A 101 -13.68 11.59 15.67
N TYR A 102 -12.81 11.25 16.62
CA TYR A 102 -11.70 12.09 17.10
C TYR A 102 -10.34 11.43 16.85
N PHE A 103 -9.29 12.18 17.14
CA PHE A 103 -7.89 11.75 17.09
C PHE A 103 -7.22 12.04 18.45
N PRO A 104 -6.24 11.22 18.88
CA PRO A 104 -5.54 11.45 20.13
C PRO A 104 -4.63 12.70 20.12
N TYR A 105 -4.25 13.16 18.93
CA TYR A 105 -3.43 14.35 18.69
C TYR A 105 -4.07 15.18 17.58
N THR A 106 -3.70 16.46 17.48
CA THR A 106 -4.22 17.35 16.45
C THR A 106 -3.91 16.81 15.05
N PRO A 107 -4.93 16.44 14.25
CA PRO A 107 -4.71 15.90 12.93
C PRO A 107 -4.45 17.01 11.90
N ALA A 108 -3.91 16.63 10.73
CA ALA A 108 -3.77 17.51 9.57
C ALA A 108 -5.15 17.72 8.90
N THR A 109 -6.02 18.52 9.52
CA THR A 109 -7.43 18.67 9.13
C THR A 109 -7.63 19.08 7.68
N ASN A 110 -6.73 19.93 7.13
CA ASN A 110 -6.79 20.36 5.74
C ASN A 110 -6.71 19.19 4.75
N LEU A 111 -5.97 18.14 5.11
CA LEU A 111 -5.81 16.97 4.26
C LEU A 111 -7.06 16.08 4.24
N PHE A 112 -7.93 16.16 5.25
CA PHE A 112 -9.17 15.37 5.24
C PHE A 112 -10.17 15.84 4.18
N TYR A 113 -10.23 17.14 3.91
CA TYR A 113 -11.03 17.65 2.78
C TYR A 113 -10.52 17.11 1.45
N GLY A 114 -9.20 17.11 1.26
CA GLY A 114 -8.60 16.50 0.08
C GLY A 114 -8.79 14.97 0.03
N LEU A 115 -8.76 14.30 1.18
CA LEU A 115 -9.00 12.85 1.25
C LEU A 115 -10.43 12.49 0.85
N ASP A 116 -11.41 13.26 1.30
CA ASP A 116 -12.81 13.08 0.93
C ASP A 116 -12.99 13.19 -0.59
N GLU A 117 -12.43 14.23 -1.20
CA GLU A 117 -12.45 14.40 -2.66
C GLU A 117 -11.71 13.28 -3.39
N ALA A 118 -10.52 12.89 -2.92
CA ALA A 118 -9.75 11.79 -3.51
C ALA A 118 -10.51 10.47 -3.49
N ILE A 119 -11.19 10.15 -2.38
CA ILE A 119 -12.02 8.96 -2.26
C ILE A 119 -13.21 9.04 -3.22
N ASN A 120 -13.86 10.19 -3.34
CA ASN A 120 -14.96 10.42 -4.27
C ASN A 120 -14.50 10.18 -5.72
N MET A 121 -13.38 10.78 -6.14
CA MET A 121 -12.80 10.59 -7.47
C MET A 121 -12.50 9.11 -7.78
N LEU A 122 -11.85 8.41 -6.85
CA LEU A 122 -11.51 6.99 -7.02
C LEU A 122 -12.78 6.12 -7.06
N THR A 123 -13.80 6.47 -6.28
CA THR A 123 -15.07 5.75 -6.23
C THR A 123 -15.90 5.98 -7.50
N GLU A 124 -15.94 7.20 -8.02
CA GLU A 124 -16.61 7.55 -9.27
C GLU A 124 -15.99 6.86 -10.48
N GLU A 125 -14.65 6.81 -10.57
CA GLU A 125 -13.95 6.07 -11.61
C GLU A 125 -14.14 4.55 -11.43
N GLY A 126 -14.23 4.07 -10.19
CA GLY A 126 -14.25 2.68 -9.79
C GLY A 126 -12.83 2.09 -9.75
N LEU A 127 -12.47 1.42 -8.64
CA LEU A 127 -11.10 0.94 -8.42
C LEU A 127 -10.59 0.01 -9.54
N ASP A 128 -11.44 -0.85 -10.08
CA ASP A 128 -11.06 -1.71 -11.22
C ASP A 128 -10.63 -0.90 -12.46
N ASN A 129 -11.27 0.24 -12.71
CA ASN A 129 -10.91 1.12 -13.83
C ASN A 129 -9.62 1.89 -13.51
N VAL A 130 -9.45 2.32 -12.26
CA VAL A 130 -8.19 2.94 -11.78
C VAL A 130 -7.02 1.98 -12.02
N PHE A 131 -7.14 0.73 -11.60
CA PHE A 131 -6.08 -0.28 -11.79
C PHE A 131 -5.80 -0.55 -13.28
N LYS A 132 -6.84 -0.68 -14.11
CA LYS A 132 -6.70 -0.82 -15.56
C LYS A 132 -6.01 0.39 -16.20
N ARG A 133 -6.31 1.59 -15.74
CA ARG A 133 -5.68 2.83 -16.22
C ARG A 133 -4.19 2.85 -15.87
N HIS A 134 -3.82 2.54 -14.62
CA HIS A 134 -2.43 2.44 -14.20
C HIS A 134 -1.67 1.39 -15.01
N LYS A 135 -2.23 0.19 -15.13
CA LYS A 135 -1.64 -0.90 -15.93
C LYS A 135 -1.38 -0.46 -17.37
N ARG A 136 -2.35 0.15 -18.03
CA ARG A 136 -2.20 0.65 -19.40
C ARG A 136 -1.06 1.66 -19.53
N PHE A 137 -0.92 2.59 -18.61
CA PHE A 137 0.16 3.58 -18.64
C PHE A 137 1.52 2.93 -18.37
N ALA A 138 1.59 2.01 -17.43
CA ALA A 138 2.80 1.25 -17.14
C ALA A 138 3.23 0.40 -18.34
N GLU A 139 2.29 -0.27 -19.02
CA GLU A 139 2.57 -1.03 -20.25
C GLU A 139 3.08 -0.12 -21.37
N ALA A 140 2.45 1.03 -21.60
CA ALA A 140 2.91 2.01 -22.58
C ALA A 140 4.32 2.51 -22.28
N THR A 141 4.64 2.78 -21.01
CA THR A 141 5.98 3.16 -20.58
C THR A 141 6.99 2.06 -20.87
N ARG A 142 6.69 0.82 -20.53
CA ARG A 142 7.59 -0.33 -20.80
C ARG A 142 7.82 -0.57 -22.28
N VAL A 143 6.78 -0.42 -23.12
CA VAL A 143 6.91 -0.50 -24.56
C VAL A 143 7.85 0.58 -25.10
N ALA A 144 7.72 1.82 -24.64
CA ALA A 144 8.60 2.92 -25.03
C ALA A 144 10.05 2.65 -24.62
N VAL A 145 10.29 2.26 -23.35
CA VAL A 145 11.62 1.92 -22.83
C VAL A 145 12.31 0.86 -23.67
N ASN A 146 11.59 -0.23 -23.98
CA ASN A 146 12.11 -1.32 -24.80
C ASN A 146 12.40 -0.87 -26.23
N SER A 147 11.55 0.01 -26.82
CA SER A 147 11.77 0.56 -28.16
C SER A 147 13.00 1.44 -28.26
N TRP A 148 13.43 2.03 -27.16
CA TRP A 148 14.68 2.80 -27.05
C TRP A 148 15.91 1.92 -26.83
N GLY A 149 15.75 0.61 -26.72
CA GLY A 149 16.83 -0.34 -26.47
C GLY A 149 17.31 -0.33 -25.02
N LEU A 150 16.53 0.21 -24.09
CA LEU A 150 16.82 0.22 -22.66
C LEU A 150 16.21 -1.00 -21.98
N GLU A 151 16.78 -1.41 -20.86
CA GLU A 151 16.30 -2.53 -20.06
C GLU A 151 15.47 -2.08 -18.88
N ILE A 152 14.45 -2.89 -18.53
CA ILE A 152 13.67 -2.77 -17.30
C ILE A 152 14.40 -3.57 -16.21
N LEU A 153 14.57 -2.98 -15.02
CA LEU A 153 15.28 -3.60 -13.90
C LEU A 153 14.55 -4.85 -13.39
N CYS A 154 13.23 -4.80 -13.22
CA CYS A 154 12.42 -5.96 -12.88
C CYS A 154 12.48 -7.00 -14.02
N LYS A 155 12.96 -8.21 -13.75
CA LYS A 155 13.15 -9.25 -14.78
C LYS A 155 11.96 -10.16 -14.99
N ASN A 156 11.04 -10.24 -14.02
CA ASN A 156 9.85 -11.07 -14.12
C ASN A 156 8.64 -10.22 -14.55
N PRO A 157 8.08 -10.42 -15.76
CA PRO A 157 6.92 -9.66 -16.23
C PRO A 157 5.68 -9.80 -15.33
N GLU A 158 5.52 -10.90 -14.61
CA GLU A 158 4.41 -11.11 -13.67
C GLU A 158 4.52 -10.26 -12.39
N GLU A 159 5.68 -9.66 -12.17
CA GLU A 159 5.99 -8.83 -11.00
C GLU A 159 6.20 -7.36 -11.39
N TYR A 160 5.92 -6.98 -12.62
CA TYR A 160 6.02 -5.58 -13.03
C TYR A 160 5.07 -4.70 -12.22
N SER A 161 5.60 -3.59 -11.74
CA SER A 161 4.79 -2.55 -11.10
C SER A 161 3.92 -1.82 -12.13
N ASP A 162 2.67 -1.56 -11.76
CA ASP A 162 1.76 -0.73 -12.54
C ASP A 162 1.81 0.75 -12.13
N SER A 163 2.61 1.11 -11.10
CA SER A 163 2.76 2.49 -10.63
C SER A 163 4.12 3.11 -10.95
N LEU A 164 5.13 2.31 -11.30
CA LEU A 164 6.44 2.81 -11.70
C LEU A 164 7.20 1.80 -12.57
N THR A 165 8.18 2.30 -13.32
CA THR A 165 9.11 1.47 -14.10
C THR A 165 10.53 1.90 -13.79
N ALA A 166 11.35 1.01 -13.21
CA ALA A 166 12.77 1.23 -13.02
C ALA A 166 13.51 0.84 -14.31
N VAL A 167 14.24 1.81 -14.86
CA VAL A 167 14.93 1.68 -16.15
C VAL A 167 16.44 1.66 -15.93
N MET A 168 17.13 0.68 -16.53
CA MET A 168 18.59 0.63 -16.55
C MET A 168 19.12 1.59 -17.62
N VAL A 169 19.88 2.59 -17.22
CA VAL A 169 20.53 3.53 -18.14
C VAL A 169 22.02 3.19 -18.27
N PRO A 170 22.59 3.26 -19.48
CA PRO A 170 24.04 3.12 -19.68
C PRO A 170 24.81 4.18 -18.89
N GLU A 171 26.04 3.83 -18.46
CA GLU A 171 26.98 4.77 -17.83
C GLU A 171 27.46 5.84 -18.82
#